data_1bf88df0737f05db824b2be5f135dbed
#
_entry.id   1bf88df0737f05db824b2be5f135dbed
#
_cell.length_a   1.000
_cell.length_b   1.000
_cell.length_c   1.000
_cell.angle_alpha   90.00
_cell.angle_beta   90.00
_cell.angle_gamma   90.00
#
_symmetry.space_group_name_H-M   'P 1'
#
loop_
_entity.id
_entity.type
_entity.pdbx_description
1 polymer ?
#
loop_
_entity_poly.entity_id
_entity_poly.type
_entity_poly.pdbx_seq_one_letter_code
_entity_poly.pdbx_strand_id
1 'polypeptide(L)'
;SALDAIHAGADRIELCENPNEGGTTPSYGSLLAMSKQQKVPVFPIIRPRGGDFLYTDIEFQIMKQDVLIAKELGFKGVVIGLLNSDGSIDKIRTTELVALAQPMQVSFHRAFDRCADPIQGLEDIIASGCHRILTSGQVPNVTNALPLIKQLVDQANGRIIIMPGSGVRSNNINEIIQQTGVVEIHSSARKNTPSEMDFKVTSMNENLQSTGVDADEIKMMLGQI
;
A
#
# COMPACT_ATOMS: atom_id res chain seq x y z
N SER A 1 6.46 13.45 5.23
CA SER A 1 6.31 12.16 5.93
C SER A 1 7.10 11.01 5.30
N ALA A 2 7.15 10.87 3.96
CA ALA A 2 7.96 9.82 3.32
C ALA A 2 9.45 9.93 3.69
N LEU A 3 10.01 11.13 3.68
CA LEU A 3 11.40 11.37 4.09
C LEU A 3 11.63 11.05 5.56
N ASP A 4 10.68 11.32 6.43
CA ASP A 4 10.78 11.01 7.87
C ASP A 4 10.81 9.49 8.08
N ALA A 5 9.99 8.74 7.32
CA ALA A 5 10.01 7.28 7.36
C ALA A 5 11.35 6.71 6.87
N ILE A 6 11.92 7.25 5.80
CA ILE A 6 13.25 6.87 5.31
C ILE A 6 14.32 7.14 6.36
N HIS A 7 14.30 8.32 6.99
CA HIS A 7 15.24 8.68 8.03
C HIS A 7 15.08 7.83 9.32
N ALA A 8 13.87 7.35 9.58
CA ALA A 8 13.59 6.45 10.69
C ALA A 8 14.02 4.99 10.43
N GLY A 9 14.42 4.64 9.20
CA GLY A 9 14.97 3.33 8.86
C GLY A 9 14.02 2.41 8.09
N ALA A 10 12.90 2.91 7.53
CA ALA A 10 12.04 2.08 6.70
C ALA A 10 12.79 1.57 5.46
N ASP A 11 12.67 0.27 5.17
CA ASP A 11 13.35 -0.39 4.04
C ASP A 11 12.70 -0.08 2.69
N ARG A 12 11.42 0.29 2.68
CA ARG A 12 10.64 0.64 1.50
C ARG A 12 9.53 1.61 1.86
N ILE A 13 9.17 2.48 0.92
CA ILE A 13 8.08 3.42 1.07
C ILE A 13 6.97 3.10 0.07
N GLU A 14 5.73 3.01 0.54
CA GLU A 14 4.55 3.20 -0.30
C GLU A 14 4.20 4.69 -0.29
N LEU A 15 4.28 5.33 -1.46
CA LEU A 15 4.01 6.75 -1.60
C LEU A 15 2.58 6.97 -2.05
N CYS A 16 1.79 7.67 -1.24
CA CYS A 16 0.40 7.99 -1.55
C CYS A 16 0.04 9.41 -1.13
N GLU A 17 -0.98 9.95 -1.76
CA GLU A 17 -1.76 11.10 -1.27
C GLU A 17 -3.11 10.62 -0.70
N ASN A 18 -3.87 11.49 -0.07
CA ASN A 18 -5.18 11.20 0.52
C ASN A 18 -5.20 9.94 1.41
N PRO A 19 -4.36 9.85 2.45
CA PRO A 19 -4.27 8.66 3.29
C PRO A 19 -5.59 8.30 4.00
N ASN A 20 -6.50 9.26 4.19
CA ASN A 20 -7.81 9.03 4.79
C ASN A 20 -8.76 8.28 3.85
N GLU A 21 -8.53 8.36 2.53
CA GLU A 21 -9.25 7.61 1.50
C GLU A 21 -8.60 6.24 1.20
N GLY A 22 -7.60 5.86 1.98
CA GLY A 22 -6.82 4.64 1.77
C GLY A 22 -5.66 4.80 0.78
N GLY A 23 -5.32 6.03 0.42
CA GLY A 23 -4.27 6.38 -0.53
C GLY A 23 -4.77 6.49 -1.97
N THR A 24 -4.34 7.55 -2.67
CA THR A 24 -4.54 7.75 -4.12
C THR A 24 -3.20 8.06 -4.78
N THR A 25 -3.17 8.04 -6.11
CA THR A 25 -1.96 8.39 -6.88
C THR A 25 -1.45 9.76 -6.46
N PRO A 26 -0.16 9.89 -6.10
CA PRO A 26 0.44 11.18 -5.80
C PRO A 26 0.44 12.09 -7.03
N SER A 27 0.34 13.40 -6.82
CA SER A 27 0.48 14.37 -7.89
C SER A 27 1.85 14.22 -8.60
N TYR A 28 1.92 14.63 -9.86
CA TYR A 28 3.20 14.62 -10.62
C TYR A 28 4.31 15.40 -9.89
N GLY A 29 3.95 16.52 -9.25
CA GLY A 29 4.90 17.30 -8.45
C GLY A 29 5.46 16.52 -7.27
N SER A 30 4.61 15.78 -6.55
CA SER A 30 5.01 14.88 -5.45
C SER A 30 5.91 13.75 -5.95
N LEU A 31 5.55 13.12 -7.08
CA LEU A 31 6.35 12.07 -7.71
C LEU A 31 7.73 12.60 -8.12
N LEU A 32 7.79 13.73 -8.83
CA LEU A 32 9.04 14.34 -9.27
C LEU A 32 9.94 14.75 -8.10
N ALA A 33 9.38 15.30 -7.03
CA ALA A 33 10.13 15.64 -5.83
C ALA A 33 10.71 14.40 -5.15
N MET A 34 9.90 13.33 -5.04
CA MET A 34 10.32 12.09 -4.37
C MET A 34 11.31 11.27 -5.22
N SER A 35 11.20 11.31 -6.55
CA SER A 35 12.11 10.60 -7.45
C SER A 35 13.59 11.00 -7.25
N LYS A 36 13.84 12.23 -6.81
CA LYS A 36 15.18 12.77 -6.50
C LYS A 36 15.69 12.41 -5.10
N GLN A 37 14.87 11.78 -4.27
CA GLN A 37 15.14 11.52 -2.84
C GLN A 37 15.12 10.03 -2.48
N GLN A 38 15.14 9.15 -3.45
CA GLN A 38 15.02 7.70 -3.25
C GLN A 38 16.31 7.10 -2.65
N LYS A 39 16.45 7.16 -1.32
CA LYS A 39 17.50 6.44 -0.58
C LYS A 39 17.13 4.97 -0.34
N VAL A 40 15.84 4.65 -0.41
CA VAL A 40 15.27 3.31 -0.34
C VAL A 40 14.28 3.15 -1.50
N PRO A 41 13.86 1.93 -1.88
CA PRO A 41 12.82 1.74 -2.89
C PRO A 41 11.53 2.48 -2.52
N VAL A 42 11.02 3.28 -3.44
CA VAL A 42 9.75 4.00 -3.29
C VAL A 42 8.77 3.48 -4.34
N PHE A 43 7.59 3.09 -3.90
CA PHE A 43 6.52 2.51 -4.71
C PHE A 43 5.30 3.44 -4.67
N PRO A 44 5.07 4.28 -5.69
CA PRO A 44 3.84 5.06 -5.78
C PRO A 44 2.62 4.15 -5.90
N ILE A 45 1.54 4.49 -5.17
CA ILE A 45 0.25 3.87 -5.41
C ILE A 45 -0.34 4.42 -6.71
N ILE A 46 -0.88 3.54 -7.54
CA ILE A 46 -1.59 3.85 -8.77
C ILE A 46 -3.07 3.60 -8.52
N ARG A 47 -3.76 4.62 -8.07
CA ARG A 47 -5.17 4.58 -7.69
C ARG A 47 -5.80 5.94 -7.99
N PRO A 48 -6.58 6.08 -9.06
CA PRO A 48 -7.05 7.37 -9.58
C PRO A 48 -8.07 8.06 -8.66
N ARG A 49 -8.73 7.32 -7.78
CA ARG A 49 -9.73 7.84 -6.84
C ARG A 49 -9.85 6.99 -5.58
N GLY A 50 -10.46 7.52 -4.54
CA GLY A 50 -10.99 6.81 -3.37
C GLY A 50 -12.18 5.89 -3.73
N GLY A 51 -12.83 5.32 -2.70
CA GLY A 51 -13.96 4.41 -2.84
C GLY A 51 -13.53 2.98 -3.19
N ASP A 52 -14.30 2.34 -4.08
CA ASP A 52 -14.11 0.95 -4.50
C ASP A 52 -12.90 0.75 -5.44
N PHE A 53 -12.77 -0.45 -5.99
CA PHE A 53 -11.67 -0.84 -6.88
C PHE A 53 -12.16 -1.36 -8.24
N LEU A 54 -13.43 -1.05 -8.59
CA LEU A 54 -14.02 -1.29 -9.91
C LEU A 54 -13.85 -0.03 -10.75
N TYR A 55 -12.96 -0.06 -11.72
CA TYR A 55 -12.58 1.10 -12.51
C TYR A 55 -13.22 1.10 -13.90
N THR A 56 -13.65 2.28 -14.35
CA THR A 56 -14.06 2.52 -15.73
C THR A 56 -12.86 2.42 -16.69
N ASP A 57 -13.15 2.36 -18.00
CA ASP A 57 -12.08 2.33 -19.02
C ASP A 57 -11.22 3.60 -18.99
N ILE A 58 -11.82 4.77 -18.73
CA ILE A 58 -11.09 6.02 -18.60
C ILE A 58 -10.14 5.98 -17.38
N GLU A 59 -10.62 5.54 -16.23
CA GLU A 59 -9.79 5.40 -15.02
C GLU A 59 -8.65 4.40 -15.25
N PHE A 60 -8.93 3.31 -15.95
CA PHE A 60 -7.88 2.35 -16.32
C PHE A 60 -6.82 2.95 -17.25
N GLN A 61 -7.22 3.79 -18.24
CA GLN A 61 -6.24 4.51 -19.06
C GLN A 61 -5.39 5.48 -18.22
N ILE A 62 -5.99 6.19 -17.24
CA ILE A 62 -5.26 7.02 -16.29
C ILE A 62 -4.23 6.18 -15.54
N MET A 63 -4.62 5.02 -14.99
CA MET A 63 -3.71 4.13 -14.29
C MET A 63 -2.53 3.69 -15.16
N LYS A 64 -2.74 3.41 -16.44
CA LYS A 64 -1.66 3.07 -17.38
C LYS A 64 -0.67 4.23 -17.55
N GLN A 65 -1.16 5.45 -17.68
CA GLN A 65 -0.29 6.63 -17.79
C GLN A 65 0.50 6.87 -16.49
N ASP A 66 -0.14 6.72 -15.34
CA ASP A 66 0.53 6.87 -14.03
C ASP A 66 1.65 5.82 -13.83
N VAL A 67 1.45 4.57 -14.30
CA VAL A 67 2.50 3.54 -14.31
C VAL A 67 3.68 3.96 -15.19
N LEU A 68 3.41 4.50 -16.39
CA LEU A 68 4.46 4.96 -17.30
C LEU A 68 5.24 6.15 -16.71
N ILE A 69 4.55 7.11 -16.09
CA ILE A 69 5.17 8.24 -15.40
C ILE A 69 6.07 7.74 -14.26
N ALA A 70 5.57 6.82 -13.44
CA ALA A 70 6.38 6.25 -12.36
C ALA A 70 7.65 5.56 -12.89
N LYS A 71 7.53 4.83 -13.99
CA LYS A 71 8.66 4.17 -14.67
C LYS A 71 9.67 5.18 -15.21
N GLU A 72 9.20 6.22 -15.91
CA GLU A 72 10.03 7.29 -16.45
C GLU A 72 10.79 8.06 -15.36
N LEU A 73 10.15 8.30 -14.22
CA LEU A 73 10.76 8.93 -13.05
C LEU A 73 11.72 8.00 -12.29
N GLY A 74 11.88 6.74 -12.71
CA GLY A 74 12.87 5.81 -12.18
C GLY A 74 12.49 5.15 -10.85
N PHE A 75 11.20 5.11 -10.50
CA PHE A 75 10.73 4.36 -9.35
C PHE A 75 11.02 2.86 -9.49
N LYS A 76 11.20 2.16 -8.36
CA LYS A 76 11.57 0.73 -8.36
C LYS A 76 10.37 -0.20 -8.34
N GLY A 77 9.19 0.33 -8.13
CA GLY A 77 7.94 -0.42 -8.15
C GLY A 77 6.74 0.51 -8.11
N VAL A 78 5.57 -0.10 -8.24
CA VAL A 78 4.26 0.54 -8.11
C VAL A 78 3.33 -0.33 -7.28
N VAL A 79 2.27 0.28 -6.74
CA VAL A 79 1.23 -0.43 -5.99
C VAL A 79 -0.09 -0.25 -6.71
N ILE A 80 -0.75 -1.35 -7.06
CA ILE A 80 -2.01 -1.38 -7.83
C ILE A 80 -3.04 -2.28 -7.15
N GLY A 81 -4.27 -2.27 -7.64
CA GLY A 81 -5.29 -3.26 -7.24
C GLY A 81 -6.63 -2.96 -7.89
N LEU A 82 -7.15 -3.95 -8.61
CA LEU A 82 -8.37 -3.85 -9.40
C LEU A 82 -9.26 -5.07 -9.15
N LEU A 83 -10.56 -4.82 -9.05
CA LEU A 83 -11.57 -5.85 -8.88
C LEU A 83 -12.63 -5.75 -9.98
N ASN A 84 -13.25 -6.88 -10.28
CA ASN A 84 -14.49 -6.95 -11.03
C ASN A 84 -15.69 -6.66 -10.12
N SER A 85 -16.87 -6.43 -10.72
CA SER A 85 -18.10 -6.14 -9.99
C SER A 85 -18.59 -7.27 -9.08
N ASP A 86 -18.16 -8.51 -9.35
CA ASP A 86 -18.45 -9.69 -8.53
C ASP A 86 -17.44 -9.89 -7.36
N GLY A 87 -16.46 -8.99 -7.23
CA GLY A 87 -15.41 -9.07 -6.23
C GLY A 87 -14.24 -10.00 -6.60
N SER A 88 -14.23 -10.59 -7.78
CA SER A 88 -13.04 -11.30 -8.27
C SER A 88 -11.93 -10.32 -8.66
N ILE A 89 -10.68 -10.80 -8.71
CA ILE A 89 -9.55 -10.00 -9.19
C ILE A 89 -9.74 -9.72 -10.69
N ASP A 90 -9.64 -8.44 -11.11
CA ASP A 90 -9.56 -8.09 -12.53
C ASP A 90 -8.17 -8.51 -13.08
N LYS A 91 -8.06 -9.79 -13.35
CA LYS A 91 -6.82 -10.43 -13.77
C LYS A 91 -6.30 -9.90 -15.09
N ILE A 92 -7.20 -9.56 -16.02
CA ILE A 92 -6.84 -9.06 -17.35
C ILE A 92 -6.13 -7.72 -17.21
N ARG A 93 -6.76 -6.75 -16.56
CA ARG A 93 -6.19 -5.41 -16.38
C ARG A 93 -5.00 -5.41 -15.42
N THR A 94 -5.00 -6.27 -14.39
CA THR A 94 -3.85 -6.42 -13.50
C THR A 94 -2.63 -6.92 -14.27
N THR A 95 -2.77 -7.95 -15.12
CA THR A 95 -1.68 -8.47 -15.96
C THR A 95 -1.15 -7.41 -16.93
N GLU A 96 -2.04 -6.60 -17.54
CA GLU A 96 -1.64 -5.49 -18.43
C GLU A 96 -0.80 -4.45 -17.68
N LEU A 97 -1.22 -4.03 -16.48
CA LEU A 97 -0.44 -3.08 -15.68
C LEU A 97 0.90 -3.66 -15.21
N VAL A 98 0.95 -4.94 -14.85
CA VAL A 98 2.21 -5.62 -14.49
C VAL A 98 3.17 -5.65 -15.67
N ALA A 99 2.69 -5.99 -16.88
CA ALA A 99 3.51 -5.98 -18.09
C ALA A 99 4.03 -4.58 -18.42
N LEU A 100 3.18 -3.55 -18.29
CA LEU A 100 3.55 -2.16 -18.52
C LEU A 100 4.58 -1.65 -17.52
N ALA A 101 4.49 -2.11 -16.27
CA ALA A 101 5.40 -1.71 -15.19
C ALA A 101 6.82 -2.27 -15.36
N GLN A 102 7.02 -3.36 -16.10
CA GLN A 102 8.35 -3.99 -16.23
C GLN A 102 9.45 -2.97 -16.58
N PRO A 103 10.64 -2.99 -15.93
CA PRO A 103 11.12 -3.97 -14.94
C PRO A 103 10.80 -3.60 -13.46
N MET A 104 9.91 -2.64 -13.21
CA MET A 104 9.48 -2.28 -11.85
C MET A 104 8.76 -3.45 -11.17
N GLN A 105 8.92 -3.55 -9.85
CA GLN A 105 8.13 -4.49 -9.05
C GLN A 105 6.69 -3.99 -8.88
N VAL A 106 5.75 -4.92 -8.77
CA VAL A 106 4.33 -4.59 -8.57
C VAL A 106 3.82 -5.22 -7.28
N SER A 107 3.26 -4.40 -6.42
CA SER A 107 2.53 -4.84 -5.23
C SER A 107 1.02 -4.70 -5.47
N PHE A 108 0.24 -5.70 -5.07
CA PHE A 108 -1.22 -5.61 -5.07
C PHE A 108 -1.67 -5.10 -3.71
N HIS A 109 -2.41 -3.99 -3.67
CA HIS A 109 -2.82 -3.33 -2.43
C HIS A 109 -4.06 -3.96 -1.80
N ARG A 110 -4.62 -3.30 -0.77
CA ARG A 110 -5.78 -3.72 0.01
C ARG A 110 -7.12 -3.85 -0.77
N ALA A 111 -7.13 -3.71 -2.11
CA ALA A 111 -8.22 -4.24 -2.92
C ALA A 111 -8.40 -5.75 -2.67
N PHE A 112 -7.31 -6.46 -2.37
CA PHE A 112 -7.35 -7.85 -1.94
C PHE A 112 -8.27 -8.10 -0.74
N ASP A 113 -8.33 -7.18 0.22
CA ASP A 113 -9.23 -7.28 1.38
C ASP A 113 -10.71 -7.13 1.03
N ARG A 114 -11.05 -6.84 -0.22
CA ARG A 114 -12.40 -6.72 -0.76
C ARG A 114 -12.73 -7.79 -1.79
N CYS A 115 -11.80 -8.71 -2.08
CA CYS A 115 -12.10 -9.80 -3.01
C CYS A 115 -13.09 -10.80 -2.38
N ALA A 116 -13.88 -11.43 -3.23
CA ALA A 116 -14.91 -12.38 -2.79
C ALA A 116 -14.31 -13.67 -2.22
N ASP A 117 -13.19 -14.13 -2.79
CA ASP A 117 -12.46 -15.33 -2.36
C ASP A 117 -10.97 -15.01 -2.27
N PRO A 118 -10.38 -14.92 -1.05
CA PRO A 118 -8.97 -14.60 -0.89
C PRO A 118 -8.03 -15.74 -1.34
N ILE A 119 -8.49 -16.98 -1.34
CA ILE A 119 -7.70 -18.13 -1.75
C ILE A 119 -7.55 -18.14 -3.28
N GLN A 120 -8.65 -17.99 -4.01
CA GLN A 120 -8.62 -17.84 -5.47
C GLN A 120 -7.96 -16.53 -5.88
N GLY A 121 -8.22 -15.43 -5.15
CA GLY A 121 -7.60 -14.12 -5.39
C GLY A 121 -6.08 -14.14 -5.29
N LEU A 122 -5.52 -14.91 -4.35
CA LEU A 122 -4.08 -15.13 -4.25
C LEU A 122 -3.52 -15.75 -5.55
N GLU A 123 -4.15 -16.83 -6.05
CA GLU A 123 -3.71 -17.51 -7.27
C GLU A 123 -3.81 -16.60 -8.51
N ASP A 124 -4.89 -15.81 -8.61
CA ASP A 124 -5.07 -14.89 -9.73
C ASP A 124 -4.03 -13.77 -9.74
N ILE A 125 -3.66 -13.24 -8.57
CA ILE A 125 -2.62 -12.22 -8.45
C ILE A 125 -1.23 -12.79 -8.74
N ILE A 126 -0.94 -14.02 -8.29
CA ILE A 126 0.30 -14.74 -8.65
C ILE A 126 0.36 -14.91 -10.17
N ALA A 127 -0.71 -15.41 -10.78
CA ALA A 127 -0.77 -15.63 -12.24
C ALA A 127 -0.66 -14.32 -13.03
N SER A 128 -1.05 -13.18 -12.45
CA SER A 128 -0.88 -11.85 -13.06
C SER A 128 0.55 -11.32 -12.98
N GLY A 129 1.46 -11.98 -12.24
CA GLY A 129 2.86 -11.61 -12.13
C GLY A 129 3.17 -10.53 -11.10
N CYS A 130 2.30 -10.29 -10.13
CA CYS A 130 2.60 -9.41 -9.00
C CYS A 130 3.67 -10.02 -8.08
N HIS A 131 4.38 -9.17 -7.35
CA HIS A 131 5.49 -9.56 -6.47
C HIS A 131 5.06 -9.62 -4.99
N ARG A 132 4.02 -8.87 -4.62
CA ARG A 132 3.52 -8.74 -3.24
C ARG A 132 2.02 -8.58 -3.19
N ILE A 133 1.42 -8.98 -2.07
CA ILE A 133 0.04 -8.66 -1.70
C ILE A 133 0.07 -7.99 -0.33
N LEU A 134 -0.44 -6.74 -0.26
CA LEU A 134 -0.73 -6.07 1.00
C LEU A 134 -2.15 -6.43 1.44
N THR A 135 -2.28 -7.00 2.62
CA THR A 135 -3.59 -7.42 3.15
C THR A 135 -3.71 -7.27 4.65
N SER A 136 -4.91 -7.05 5.13
CA SER A 136 -5.27 -7.17 6.56
C SER A 136 -5.99 -8.48 6.88
N GLY A 137 -6.11 -9.38 5.89
CA GLY A 137 -6.89 -10.61 6.03
C GLY A 137 -8.40 -10.37 6.01
N GLN A 138 -8.87 -9.41 5.19
CA GLN A 138 -10.27 -9.04 5.01
C GLN A 138 -10.96 -8.48 6.27
N VAL A 139 -10.20 -8.01 7.24
CA VAL A 139 -10.72 -7.41 8.48
C VAL A 139 -10.09 -6.02 8.71
N PRO A 140 -10.70 -5.17 9.57
CA PRO A 140 -10.16 -3.83 9.83
C PRO A 140 -8.76 -3.82 10.44
N ASN A 141 -8.42 -4.82 11.27
CA ASN A 141 -7.11 -4.92 11.93
C ASN A 141 -6.54 -6.34 11.70
N VAL A 142 -5.34 -6.41 11.16
CA VAL A 142 -4.67 -7.66 10.79
C VAL A 142 -4.47 -8.65 11.95
N THR A 143 -4.36 -8.16 13.18
CA THR A 143 -4.25 -9.03 14.38
C THR A 143 -5.46 -9.94 14.59
N ASN A 144 -6.60 -9.61 13.97
CA ASN A 144 -7.83 -10.41 14.04
C ASN A 144 -7.92 -11.48 12.94
N ALA A 145 -6.93 -11.56 12.05
CA ALA A 145 -6.93 -12.48 10.91
C ALA A 145 -5.61 -13.25 10.73
N LEU A 146 -4.81 -13.39 11.77
CA LEU A 146 -3.52 -14.09 11.69
C LEU A 146 -3.64 -15.51 11.11
N PRO A 147 -4.68 -16.31 11.41
CA PRO A 147 -4.87 -17.62 10.77
C PRO A 147 -5.01 -17.54 9.24
N LEU A 148 -5.77 -16.57 8.71
CA LEU A 148 -5.88 -16.37 7.25
C LEU A 148 -4.56 -15.88 6.64
N ILE A 149 -3.86 -14.96 7.29
CA ILE A 149 -2.54 -14.52 6.83
C ILE A 149 -1.58 -15.71 6.75
N LYS A 150 -1.53 -16.56 7.78
CA LYS A 150 -0.73 -17.79 7.79
C LYS A 150 -1.10 -18.71 6.64
N GLN A 151 -2.40 -18.95 6.41
CA GLN A 151 -2.88 -19.78 5.31
C GLN A 151 -2.42 -19.22 3.94
N LEU A 152 -2.52 -17.91 3.74
CA LEU A 152 -2.07 -17.25 2.52
C LEU A 152 -0.54 -17.40 2.32
N VAL A 153 0.25 -17.28 3.40
CA VAL A 153 1.71 -17.49 3.35
C VAL A 153 2.04 -18.91 2.94
N ASP A 154 1.39 -19.91 3.56
CA ASP A 154 1.61 -21.33 3.28
C ASP A 154 1.23 -21.67 1.83
N GLN A 155 0.08 -21.17 1.37
CA GLN A 155 -0.39 -21.39 0.01
C GLN A 155 0.48 -20.67 -1.02
N ALA A 156 0.92 -19.45 -0.72
CA ALA A 156 1.83 -18.70 -1.59
C ALA A 156 3.12 -19.48 -1.86
N ASN A 157 3.61 -20.22 -0.88
CA ASN A 157 4.79 -21.11 -0.98
C ASN A 157 5.98 -20.41 -1.69
N GLY A 158 6.28 -19.18 -1.30
CA GLY A 158 7.37 -18.38 -1.87
C GLY A 158 7.13 -17.82 -3.28
N ARG A 159 5.98 -18.08 -3.93
CA ARG A 159 5.66 -17.57 -5.27
C ARG A 159 5.35 -16.07 -5.28
N ILE A 160 4.89 -15.54 -4.16
CA ILE A 160 4.57 -14.13 -3.93
C ILE A 160 4.75 -13.82 -2.45
N ILE A 161 5.09 -12.57 -2.13
CA ILE A 161 5.22 -12.11 -0.74
C ILE A 161 3.85 -11.68 -0.21
N ILE A 162 3.43 -12.25 0.92
CA ILE A 162 2.28 -11.78 1.68
C ILE A 162 2.77 -10.76 2.71
N MET A 163 2.28 -9.53 2.61
CA MET A 163 2.70 -8.41 3.43
C MET A 163 1.50 -7.92 4.27
N PRO A 164 1.40 -8.31 5.55
CA PRO A 164 0.33 -7.87 6.41
C PRO A 164 0.41 -6.37 6.67
N GLY A 165 -0.76 -5.72 6.72
CA GLY A 165 -0.92 -4.31 7.05
C GLY A 165 -2.26 -4.01 7.68
N SER A 166 -2.46 -2.78 8.11
CA SER A 166 -3.60 -2.31 8.91
C SER A 166 -3.55 -2.71 10.38
N GLY A 167 -3.24 -1.74 11.21
CA GLY A 167 -3.14 -1.95 12.67
C GLY A 167 -1.79 -2.49 13.14
N VAL A 168 -0.80 -2.63 12.25
CA VAL A 168 0.57 -3.02 12.66
C VAL A 168 1.23 -1.89 13.43
N ARG A 169 1.75 -2.23 14.61
CA ARG A 169 2.44 -1.35 15.56
C ARG A 169 3.57 -2.08 16.27
N SER A 170 4.42 -1.33 16.96
CA SER A 170 5.55 -1.86 17.74
C SER A 170 5.13 -2.91 18.80
N ASN A 171 3.92 -2.79 19.34
CA ASN A 171 3.40 -3.70 20.36
C ASN A 171 2.82 -5.02 19.82
N ASN A 172 2.68 -5.19 18.51
CA ASN A 172 2.10 -6.40 17.91
C ASN A 172 2.90 -6.98 16.74
N ILE A 173 3.90 -6.26 16.21
CA ILE A 173 4.65 -6.67 15.02
C ILE A 173 5.34 -8.04 15.22
N ASN A 174 5.93 -8.27 16.39
CA ASN A 174 6.60 -9.53 16.69
C ASN A 174 5.61 -10.71 16.72
N GLU A 175 4.44 -10.53 17.33
CA GLU A 175 3.37 -11.53 17.33
C GLU A 175 2.92 -11.88 15.91
N ILE A 176 2.72 -10.87 15.05
CA ILE A 176 2.32 -11.07 13.65
C ILE A 176 3.37 -11.92 12.93
N ILE A 177 4.66 -11.59 13.06
CA ILE A 177 5.75 -12.34 12.41
C ILE A 177 5.77 -13.79 12.91
N GLN A 178 5.76 -14.00 14.21
CA GLN A 178 5.87 -15.33 14.81
C GLN A 178 4.71 -16.25 14.45
N GLN A 179 3.48 -15.72 14.41
CA GLN A 179 2.30 -16.53 14.13
C GLN A 179 2.09 -16.80 12.65
N THR A 180 2.58 -15.92 11.77
CA THR A 180 2.28 -16.02 10.34
C THR A 180 3.47 -16.42 9.47
N GLY A 181 4.69 -16.19 9.92
CA GLY A 181 5.91 -16.45 9.15
C GLY A 181 6.15 -15.49 7.99
N VAL A 182 5.54 -14.30 8.01
CA VAL A 182 5.75 -13.27 6.97
C VAL A 182 7.15 -12.69 7.05
N VAL A 183 7.69 -12.31 5.90
CA VAL A 183 9.03 -11.75 5.74
C VAL A 183 9.03 -10.24 5.45
N GLU A 184 7.89 -9.68 5.14
CA GLU A 184 7.68 -8.24 4.95
C GLU A 184 6.43 -7.79 5.68
N ILE A 185 6.46 -6.59 6.25
CA ILE A 185 5.34 -6.00 6.98
C ILE A 185 5.13 -4.56 6.54
N HIS A 186 3.86 -4.14 6.47
CA HIS A 186 3.47 -2.78 6.18
C HIS A 186 2.86 -2.10 7.40
N SER A 187 3.35 -0.91 7.72
CA SER A 187 2.72 -0.01 8.69
C SER A 187 2.63 1.40 8.14
N SER A 188 1.51 2.05 8.39
CA SER A 188 1.39 3.48 8.10
C SER A 188 2.10 4.36 9.13
N ALA A 189 2.38 3.82 10.31
CA ALA A 189 2.95 4.54 11.47
C ALA A 189 2.35 5.96 11.63
N ARG A 190 1.02 6.09 11.43
CA ARG A 190 0.35 7.40 11.33
C ARG A 190 0.37 8.15 12.65
N LYS A 191 0.64 9.46 12.55
CA LYS A 191 0.53 10.44 13.61
C LYS A 191 -0.20 11.66 13.10
N ASN A 192 -1.17 12.15 13.86
CA ASN A 192 -1.82 13.43 13.56
C ASN A 192 -0.97 14.58 14.11
N THR A 193 -0.73 15.58 13.28
CA THR A 193 0.01 16.79 13.64
C THR A 193 -0.98 17.95 13.64
N PRO A 194 -1.09 18.71 14.75
CA PRO A 194 -1.91 19.90 14.82
C PRO A 194 -1.53 20.91 13.74
N SER A 195 -2.50 21.74 13.31
CA SER A 195 -2.22 22.86 12.42
C SER A 195 -1.38 23.92 13.14
N GLU A 196 -0.38 24.44 12.45
CA GLU A 196 0.44 25.59 12.90
C GLU A 196 -0.18 26.93 12.51
N MET A 197 -1.38 26.95 11.91
CA MET A 197 -2.08 28.18 11.60
C MET A 197 -2.63 28.84 12.86
N ASP A 198 -2.29 30.12 13.07
CA ASP A 198 -2.81 30.93 14.19
C ASP A 198 -4.28 31.27 14.03
N PHE A 199 -4.69 31.59 12.80
CA PHE A 199 -6.07 31.96 12.49
C PHE A 199 -6.92 30.73 12.11
N LYS A 200 -8.11 30.62 12.75
CA LYS A 200 -9.10 29.59 12.47
C LYS A 200 -10.51 30.19 12.43
N VAL A 201 -11.28 29.80 11.44
CA VAL A 201 -12.71 30.17 11.35
C VAL A 201 -13.52 29.13 12.14
N THR A 202 -13.85 29.44 13.38
CA THR A 202 -14.49 28.49 14.31
C THR A 202 -15.85 27.96 13.82
N SER A 203 -16.58 28.79 13.03
CA SER A 203 -17.88 28.38 12.46
C SER A 203 -17.79 27.32 11.38
N MET A 204 -16.60 27.07 10.81
CA MET A 204 -16.40 26.02 9.78
C MET A 204 -16.33 24.61 10.37
N ASN A 205 -16.08 24.46 11.67
CA ASN A 205 -15.95 23.15 12.34
C ASN A 205 -14.98 22.18 11.67
N GLU A 206 -13.90 22.69 11.07
CA GLU A 206 -12.92 21.90 10.31
C GLU A 206 -11.88 21.24 11.22
N ASN A 207 -11.50 20.02 10.85
CA ASN A 207 -10.31 19.39 11.41
C ASN A 207 -9.09 19.79 10.56
N LEU A 208 -8.29 20.73 11.06
CA LEU A 208 -7.11 21.26 10.38
C LEU A 208 -5.83 20.44 10.68
N GLN A 209 -5.95 19.27 11.30
CA GLN A 209 -4.79 18.40 11.54
C GLN A 209 -4.30 17.79 10.22
N SER A 210 -3.00 17.72 10.06
CA SER A 210 -2.38 16.94 9.01
C SER A 210 -2.03 15.53 9.51
N THR A 211 -2.02 14.56 8.58
CA THR A 211 -1.56 13.19 8.88
C THR A 211 -0.11 13.05 8.44
N GLY A 212 0.76 12.74 9.37
CA GLY A 212 2.19 12.45 9.14
C GLY A 212 2.57 11.04 9.56
N VAL A 213 3.88 10.81 9.63
CA VAL A 213 4.50 9.57 10.09
C VAL A 213 5.11 9.80 11.46
N ASP A 214 4.95 8.85 12.37
CA ASP A 214 5.65 8.78 13.66
C ASP A 214 6.99 8.04 13.48
N ALA A 215 8.07 8.79 13.44
CA ALA A 215 9.41 8.26 13.28
C ALA A 215 9.86 7.38 14.46
N ASP A 216 9.38 7.68 15.66
CA ASP A 216 9.75 6.91 16.86
C ASP A 216 9.02 5.56 16.87
N GLU A 217 7.77 5.52 16.44
CA GLU A 217 7.04 4.27 16.24
C GLU A 217 7.74 3.35 15.22
N ILE A 218 8.26 3.91 14.10
CA ILE A 218 9.03 3.12 13.12
C ILE A 218 10.28 2.52 13.78
N LYS A 219 11.06 3.32 14.51
CA LYS A 219 12.25 2.82 15.23
C LYS A 219 11.91 1.74 16.25
N MET A 220 10.80 1.92 16.98
CA MET A 220 10.32 0.90 17.93
C MET A 220 9.93 -0.40 17.22
N MET A 221 9.24 -0.33 16.06
CA MET A 221 8.93 -1.52 15.25
C MET A 221 10.18 -2.22 14.78
N LEU A 222 11.16 -1.49 14.25
CA LEU A 222 12.44 -2.07 13.81
C LEU A 222 13.24 -2.73 14.94
N GLY A 223 13.12 -2.23 16.15
CA GLY A 223 13.74 -2.84 17.33
C GLY A 223 13.10 -4.15 17.81
N GLN A 224 11.97 -4.57 17.21
CA GLN A 224 11.25 -5.80 17.54
C GLN A 224 11.51 -6.95 16.56
N ILE A 225 12.18 -6.69 15.42
CA ILE A 225 12.38 -7.65 14.31
C ILE A 225 13.84 -7.96 14.04
#